data_435a64cb192daf86810c8084a1fc0a80
#
_entry.id   435a64cb192daf86810c8084a1fc0a80
#
_cell.length_a   1.000
_cell.length_b   1.000
_cell.length_c   1.000
_cell.angle_alpha   90.00
_cell.angle_beta   90.00
_cell.angle_gamma   90.00
#
_symmetry.space_group_name_H-M   'P 1'
#
loop_
_entity.id
_entity.type
_entity.pdbx_description
1 polymer ?
#
loop_
_entity_poly.entity_id
_entity_poly.type
_entity_poly.pdbx_seq_one_letter_code
_entity_poly.pdbx_strand_id
1 'polypeptide(L)'
;MMTTVIIICVVGLIISVYGIFVERKIQQDALYKPACDISDRISCSKAFLSPYGKLLGISNIWASALYYLLILAVAAMNYATIAMLISGAGILVTCYFAYILYFKVQSLCPICTSLYATNIALAIACYYSL
;
A
#
# COMPACT_ATOMS: atom_id res chain seq x y z
N MET A 1 15.40 15.43 6.86
CA MET A 1 14.51 14.32 7.23
C MET A 1 13.17 14.34 6.49
N MET A 2 12.54 15.52 6.31
CA MET A 2 11.31 15.60 5.53
C MET A 2 11.52 15.20 4.06
N THR A 3 12.69 15.48 3.48
CA THR A 3 13.03 15.03 2.13
C THR A 3 12.93 13.50 2.02
N THR A 4 13.43 12.78 3.03
CA THR A 4 13.33 11.31 3.06
C THR A 4 11.85 10.87 3.09
N VAL A 5 11.02 11.54 3.87
CA VAL A 5 9.58 11.25 3.91
C VAL A 5 8.95 11.45 2.53
N ILE A 6 9.28 12.55 1.86
CA ILE A 6 8.76 12.87 0.53
C ILE A 6 9.19 11.79 -0.48
N ILE A 7 10.46 11.38 -0.46
CA ILE A 7 10.97 10.33 -1.36
C ILE A 7 10.22 9.03 -1.15
N ILE A 8 10.02 8.63 0.11
CA ILE A 8 9.29 7.40 0.44
C ILE A 8 7.84 7.49 -0.04
N CYS A 9 7.20 8.64 0.13
CA CYS A 9 5.83 8.84 -0.36
C CYS A 9 5.75 8.71 -1.88
N VAL A 10 6.70 9.26 -2.61
CA VAL A 10 6.74 9.15 -4.07
C VAL A 10 6.90 7.70 -4.49
N VAL A 11 7.79 6.94 -3.83
CA VAL A 11 7.96 5.52 -4.09
C VAL A 11 6.66 4.77 -3.83
N GLY A 12 6.01 5.04 -2.70
CA GLY A 12 4.73 4.42 -2.36
C GLY A 12 3.64 4.74 -3.37
N LEU A 13 3.58 5.99 -3.86
CA LEU A 13 2.63 6.38 -4.91
C LEU A 13 2.88 5.63 -6.21
N ILE A 14 4.13 5.50 -6.63
CA ILE A 14 4.48 4.76 -7.84
C ILE A 14 4.01 3.31 -7.72
N ILE A 15 4.28 2.66 -6.59
CA ILE A 15 3.84 1.30 -6.34
C ILE A 15 2.32 1.21 -6.36
N SER A 16 1.63 2.16 -5.73
CA SER A 16 0.17 2.19 -5.69
C SER A 16 -0.45 2.37 -7.06
N VAL A 17 0.10 3.25 -7.89
CA VAL A 17 -0.38 3.47 -9.27
C VAL A 17 -0.19 2.20 -10.09
N TYR A 18 0.94 1.53 -9.96
CA TYR A 18 1.17 0.25 -10.62
C TYR A 18 0.14 -0.79 -10.15
N GLY A 19 -0.13 -0.83 -8.85
CA GLY A 19 -1.14 -1.73 -8.28
C GLY A 19 -2.54 -1.45 -8.82
N ILE A 20 -2.91 -0.18 -8.98
CA ILE A 20 -4.19 0.21 -9.58
C ILE A 20 -4.28 -0.30 -11.02
N PHE A 21 -3.21 -0.14 -11.78
CA PHE A 21 -3.14 -0.63 -13.16
C PHE A 21 -3.34 -2.15 -13.20
N VAL A 22 -2.63 -2.90 -12.35
CA VAL A 22 -2.74 -4.36 -12.27
C VAL A 22 -4.17 -4.76 -11.87
N GLU A 23 -4.76 -4.12 -10.88
CA GLU A 23 -6.12 -4.44 -10.44
C GLU A 23 -7.14 -4.23 -11.55
N ARG A 24 -7.04 -3.11 -12.27
CA ARG A 24 -7.95 -2.84 -13.39
C ARG A 24 -7.81 -3.87 -14.50
N LYS A 25 -6.59 -4.25 -14.84
CA LYS A 25 -6.35 -5.27 -15.85
C LYS A 25 -6.92 -6.62 -15.46
N ILE A 26 -6.77 -7.00 -14.20
CA ILE A 26 -7.32 -8.26 -13.67
C ILE A 26 -8.84 -8.26 -13.78
N GLN A 27 -9.48 -7.13 -13.48
CA GLN A 27 -10.94 -7.02 -13.51
C GLN A 27 -11.49 -6.98 -14.94
N GLN A 28 -10.76 -6.41 -15.88
CA GLN A 28 -11.20 -6.25 -17.27
C GLN A 28 -10.91 -7.48 -18.12
N ASP A 29 -9.86 -8.23 -17.81
CA ASP A 29 -9.40 -9.36 -18.60
C ASP A 29 -9.11 -10.55 -17.67
N ALA A 30 -9.98 -11.54 -17.71
CA ALA A 30 -9.87 -12.74 -16.87
C ALA A 30 -8.63 -13.59 -17.22
N LEU A 31 -8.07 -13.43 -18.41
CA LEU A 31 -6.89 -14.17 -18.87
C LEU A 31 -5.58 -13.42 -18.53
N TYR A 32 -5.68 -12.18 -18.09
CA TYR A 32 -4.50 -11.39 -17.75
C TYR A 32 -3.79 -11.97 -16.54
N LYS A 33 -2.48 -12.18 -16.69
CA LYS A 33 -1.63 -12.64 -15.60
C LYS A 33 -0.57 -11.58 -15.33
N PRO A 34 -0.66 -10.86 -14.19
CA PRO A 34 0.34 -9.84 -13.87
C PRO A 34 1.71 -10.45 -13.62
N ALA A 35 2.76 -9.64 -13.81
CA ALA A 35 4.13 -10.06 -13.57
C ALA A 35 4.37 -10.51 -12.13
N CYS A 36 3.56 -10.03 -11.18
CA CYS A 36 3.67 -10.40 -9.78
C CYS A 36 2.97 -11.72 -9.44
N ASP A 37 2.27 -12.35 -10.38
CA ASP A 37 1.72 -13.70 -10.20
C ASP A 37 2.80 -14.72 -10.52
N ILE A 38 3.54 -15.15 -9.51
CA ILE A 38 4.67 -16.07 -9.69
C ILE A 38 4.24 -17.51 -9.44
N SER A 39 3.39 -17.74 -8.44
CA SER A 39 2.91 -19.08 -8.07
C SER A 39 1.55 -18.96 -7.40
N ASP A 40 0.95 -20.10 -7.02
CA ASP A 40 -0.34 -20.11 -6.33
C ASP A 40 -0.30 -19.39 -4.99
N ARG A 41 0.86 -19.33 -4.34
CA ARG A 41 1.03 -18.63 -3.06
C ARG A 41 1.54 -17.21 -3.21
N ILE A 42 2.15 -16.89 -4.35
CA ILE A 42 2.67 -15.55 -4.63
C ILE A 42 1.88 -15.01 -5.80
N SER A 43 0.79 -14.31 -5.51
CA SER A 43 -0.17 -13.88 -6.54
C SER A 43 -0.84 -12.58 -6.13
N CYS A 44 -0.73 -11.57 -6.98
CA CYS A 44 -1.49 -10.34 -6.85
C CYS A 44 -2.95 -10.54 -7.23
N SER A 45 -3.23 -11.43 -8.18
CA SER A 45 -4.59 -11.70 -8.62
C SER A 45 -5.46 -12.21 -7.49
N LYS A 46 -4.95 -13.15 -6.69
CA LYS A 46 -5.71 -13.67 -5.54
C LYS A 46 -6.00 -12.56 -4.52
N ALA A 47 -5.02 -11.70 -4.25
CA ALA A 47 -5.19 -10.62 -3.29
C ALA A 47 -6.22 -9.61 -3.77
N PHE A 48 -6.15 -9.19 -5.04
CA PHE A 48 -7.04 -8.17 -5.58
C PHE A 48 -8.46 -8.68 -5.85
N LEU A 49 -8.62 -9.95 -6.20
CA LEU A 49 -9.93 -10.55 -6.45
C LEU A 49 -10.59 -11.04 -5.17
N SER A 50 -9.88 -11.11 -4.06
CA SER A 50 -10.42 -11.52 -2.77
C SER A 50 -11.49 -10.54 -2.29
N PRO A 51 -12.54 -11.04 -1.58
CA PRO A 51 -13.49 -10.12 -0.91
C PRO A 51 -12.81 -9.19 0.09
N TYR A 52 -11.63 -9.57 0.60
CA TYR A 52 -10.84 -8.76 1.51
C TYR A 52 -10.02 -7.66 0.80
N GLY A 53 -10.00 -7.64 -0.53
CA GLY A 53 -9.31 -6.62 -1.31
C GLY A 53 -10.00 -5.26 -1.31
N LYS A 54 -11.20 -5.16 -0.69
CA LYS A 54 -11.97 -3.92 -0.62
C LYS A 54 -12.32 -3.60 0.82
N LEU A 55 -12.15 -2.33 1.18
CA LEU A 55 -12.53 -1.81 2.49
C LEU A 55 -13.60 -0.74 2.27
N LEU A 56 -14.77 -0.90 2.91
CA LEU A 56 -15.90 0.03 2.78
C LEU A 56 -16.33 0.26 1.33
N GLY A 57 -16.20 -0.76 0.48
CA GLY A 57 -16.54 -0.65 -0.93
C GLY A 57 -15.46 -0.02 -1.81
N ILE A 58 -14.36 0.41 -1.22
CA ILE A 58 -13.22 1.01 -1.94
C ILE A 58 -12.07 0.02 -1.97
N SER A 59 -11.44 -0.13 -3.13
CA SER A 59 -10.27 -0.99 -3.27
C SER A 59 -9.14 -0.53 -2.35
N ASN A 60 -8.46 -1.48 -1.72
CA ASN A 60 -7.35 -1.18 -0.81
C ASN A 60 -6.21 -0.43 -1.51
N ILE A 61 -5.98 -0.71 -2.78
CA ILE A 61 -4.91 -0.05 -3.53
C ILE A 61 -5.23 1.43 -3.79
N TRP A 62 -6.50 1.77 -4.02
CA TRP A 62 -6.94 3.16 -4.13
C TRP A 62 -6.79 3.89 -2.79
N ALA A 63 -7.12 3.22 -1.69
CA ALA A 63 -6.92 3.78 -0.36
C ALA A 63 -5.44 4.05 -0.08
N SER A 64 -4.55 3.18 -0.53
CA SER A 64 -3.09 3.38 -0.41
C SER A 64 -2.64 4.62 -1.17
N ALA A 65 -3.14 4.82 -2.39
CA ALA A 65 -2.78 5.98 -3.20
C ALA A 65 -3.20 7.27 -2.50
N LEU A 66 -4.42 7.32 -1.97
CA LEU A 66 -4.90 8.49 -1.22
C LEU A 66 -4.07 8.72 0.05
N TYR A 67 -3.71 7.66 0.74
CA TYR A 67 -2.87 7.74 1.94
C TYR A 67 -1.52 8.38 1.64
N TYR A 68 -0.84 7.94 0.58
CA TYR A 68 0.46 8.51 0.23
C TYR A 68 0.34 9.95 -0.27
N LEU A 69 -0.73 10.29 -1.00
CA LEU A 69 -0.98 11.68 -1.41
C LEU A 69 -1.19 12.58 -0.19
N LEU A 70 -1.96 12.11 0.78
CA LEU A 70 -2.23 12.86 2.00
C LEU A 70 -0.94 13.14 2.78
N ILE A 71 -0.12 12.10 2.99
CA ILE A 71 1.15 12.27 3.70
C ILE A 71 2.10 13.16 2.91
N LEU A 72 2.14 13.02 1.59
CA LEU A 72 2.98 13.85 0.75
C LEU A 72 2.61 15.33 0.90
N ALA A 73 1.32 15.65 0.89
CA ALA A 73 0.85 17.02 1.08
C ALA A 73 1.24 17.56 2.46
N VAL A 74 1.04 16.76 3.51
CA VAL A 74 1.39 17.14 4.87
C VAL A 74 2.90 17.33 5.03
N ALA A 75 3.70 16.45 4.42
CA ALA A 75 5.16 16.55 4.45
C ALA A 75 5.65 17.79 3.69
N ALA A 76 5.03 18.11 2.57
CA ALA A 76 5.37 19.31 1.80
C ALA A 76 5.08 20.59 2.59
N MET A 77 4.10 20.55 3.51
CA MET A 77 3.78 21.67 4.40
C MET A 77 4.60 21.65 5.69
N ASN A 78 5.53 20.70 5.85
CA ASN A 78 6.41 20.55 7.01
C ASN A 78 5.68 20.27 8.33
N TYR A 79 4.54 19.61 8.29
CA TYR A 79 3.80 19.20 9.48
C TYR A 79 4.23 17.79 9.92
N ALA A 80 5.41 17.70 10.55
CA ALA A 80 6.00 16.42 10.93
C ALA A 80 5.13 15.63 11.92
N THR A 81 4.53 16.31 12.89
CA THR A 81 3.69 15.65 13.89
C THR A 81 2.45 15.02 13.25
N ILE A 82 1.80 15.76 12.35
CA ILE A 82 0.60 15.25 11.65
C ILE A 82 0.99 14.06 10.75
N ALA A 83 2.12 14.16 10.05
CA ALA A 83 2.62 13.06 9.23
C ALA A 83 2.89 11.82 10.09
N MET A 84 3.45 11.98 11.27
CA MET A 84 3.71 10.88 12.21
C MET A 84 2.40 10.22 12.65
N LEU A 85 1.38 11.02 12.99
CA LEU A 85 0.09 10.48 13.41
C LEU A 85 -0.58 9.68 12.28
N ILE A 86 -0.54 10.20 11.05
CA ILE A 86 -1.13 9.51 9.90
C ILE A 86 -0.36 8.22 9.61
N SER A 87 0.97 8.25 9.67
CA SER A 87 1.78 7.04 9.42
C SER A 87 1.59 5.99 10.50
N GLY A 88 1.40 6.41 11.76
CA GLY A 88 1.07 5.49 12.84
C GLY A 88 -0.26 4.78 12.62
N ALA A 89 -1.28 5.51 12.19
CA ALA A 89 -2.56 4.91 11.82
C ALA A 89 -2.38 3.95 10.64
N GLY A 90 -1.54 4.32 9.67
CA GLY A 90 -1.21 3.46 8.54
C GLY A 90 -0.56 2.15 8.95
N ILE A 91 0.29 2.15 9.97
CA ILE A 91 0.90 0.93 10.51
C ILE A 91 -0.17 -0.01 11.09
N LEU A 92 -1.14 0.53 11.83
CA LEU A 92 -2.23 -0.29 12.36
C LEU A 92 -3.04 -0.94 11.23
N VAL A 93 -3.37 -0.18 10.20
CA VAL A 93 -4.08 -0.70 9.02
C VAL A 93 -3.21 -1.73 8.29
N THR A 94 -1.92 -1.49 8.17
CA THR A 94 -0.97 -2.41 7.55
C THR A 94 -0.95 -3.75 8.28
N CYS A 95 -0.91 -3.74 9.59
CA CYS A 95 -0.94 -4.96 10.40
C CYS A 95 -2.24 -5.74 10.15
N TYR A 96 -3.37 -5.04 10.09
CA TYR A 96 -4.66 -5.67 9.81
C TYR A 96 -4.69 -6.32 8.42
N PHE A 97 -4.25 -5.59 7.40
CA PHE A 97 -4.23 -6.13 6.04
C PHE A 97 -3.21 -7.25 5.86
N ALA A 98 -2.06 -7.16 6.52
CA ALA A 98 -1.07 -8.25 6.49
C ALA A 98 -1.64 -9.52 7.11
N TYR A 99 -2.35 -9.38 8.23
CA TYR A 99 -3.02 -10.52 8.85
C TYR A 99 -4.01 -11.18 7.90
N ILE A 100 -4.86 -10.36 7.26
CA ILE A 100 -5.85 -10.87 6.29
C ILE A 100 -5.14 -11.57 5.13
N LEU A 101 -4.12 -10.93 4.57
CA LEU A 101 -3.42 -11.45 3.40
C LEU A 101 -2.78 -12.81 3.68
N TYR A 102 -2.07 -12.93 4.81
CA TYR A 102 -1.32 -14.14 5.11
C TYR A 102 -2.17 -15.26 5.72
N PHE A 103 -3.23 -14.93 6.46
CA PHE A 103 -4.02 -15.93 7.17
C PHE A 103 -5.38 -16.22 6.55
N LYS A 104 -6.00 -15.24 5.91
CA LYS A 104 -7.34 -15.40 5.29
C LYS A 104 -7.25 -15.70 3.80
N VAL A 105 -6.51 -14.88 3.06
CA VAL A 105 -6.31 -15.06 1.62
C VAL A 105 -5.29 -16.16 1.34
N GLN A 106 -4.31 -16.31 2.22
CA GLN A 106 -3.23 -17.30 2.12
C GLN A 106 -2.42 -17.14 0.83
N SER A 107 -2.20 -15.90 0.42
CA SER A 107 -1.43 -15.56 -0.76
C SER A 107 -0.51 -14.40 -0.47
N LEU A 108 0.75 -14.48 -0.92
CA LEU A 108 1.70 -13.39 -0.82
C LEU A 108 1.56 -12.52 -2.06
N CYS A 109 1.18 -11.27 -1.88
CA CYS A 109 1.12 -10.30 -2.98
C CYS A 109 2.38 -9.43 -2.94
N PRO A 110 3.26 -9.50 -3.96
CA PRO A 110 4.48 -8.67 -3.95
C PRO A 110 4.19 -7.17 -3.89
N ILE A 111 3.14 -6.70 -4.57
CA ILE A 111 2.74 -5.28 -4.52
C ILE A 111 2.30 -4.90 -3.12
N CYS A 112 1.42 -5.68 -2.50
CA CYS A 112 0.93 -5.41 -1.15
C CYS A 112 2.06 -5.46 -0.13
N THR A 113 2.94 -6.45 -0.23
CA THR A 113 4.09 -6.61 0.66
C THR A 113 5.05 -5.44 0.51
N SER A 114 5.28 -4.97 -0.72
CA SER A 114 6.12 -3.79 -0.97
C SER A 114 5.52 -2.55 -0.33
N LEU A 115 4.20 -2.37 -0.40
CA LEU A 115 3.51 -1.26 0.25
C LEU A 115 3.62 -1.35 1.77
N TYR A 116 3.52 -2.55 2.35
CA TYR A 116 3.68 -2.73 3.80
C TYR A 116 5.07 -2.33 4.25
N ALA A 117 6.10 -2.76 3.52
CA ALA A 117 7.49 -2.37 3.82
C ALA A 117 7.67 -0.86 3.69
N THR A 118 7.07 -0.24 2.66
CA THR A 118 7.12 1.21 2.45
C THR A 118 6.44 1.94 3.61
N ASN A 119 5.31 1.43 4.11
CA ASN A 119 4.61 2.03 5.25
C ASN A 119 5.46 2.01 6.50
N ILE A 120 6.16 0.90 6.76
CA ILE A 120 7.07 0.80 7.91
C ILE A 120 8.21 1.80 7.78
N ALA A 121 8.84 1.88 6.61
CA ALA A 121 9.91 2.83 6.36
C ALA A 121 9.43 4.27 6.52
N LEU A 122 8.21 4.56 6.06
CA LEU A 122 7.60 5.88 6.18
C LEU A 122 7.40 6.27 7.65
N ALA A 123 6.89 5.35 8.47
CA ALA A 123 6.68 5.61 9.89
C ALA A 123 8.02 5.89 10.60
N ILE A 124 9.05 5.14 10.28
CA ILE A 124 10.39 5.35 10.84
C ILE A 124 10.93 6.72 10.42
N ALA A 125 10.80 7.08 9.14
CA ALA A 125 11.27 8.37 8.64
C ALA A 125 10.50 9.52 9.28
N CYS A 126 9.19 9.41 9.48
CA CYS A 126 8.40 10.42 10.16
C CYS A 126 8.83 10.59 11.62
N TYR A 127 9.12 9.47 12.30
CA TYR A 127 9.59 9.51 13.68
C TYR A 127 10.89 10.30 13.79
N TYR A 128 11.85 10.04 12.90
CA TYR A 128 13.13 10.75 12.91
C TYR A 128 13.01 12.20 12.43
N SER A 129 11.90 12.58 11.80
CA SER A 129 11.64 13.95 11.38
C SER A 129 11.05 14.82 12.48
N LEU A 130 10.60 14.20 13.58
CA LEU A 130 10.14 14.94 14.73
C LEU A 130 11.34 15.59 15.46
#